data_5844ee1861e0d24b6bbf1fa060f9efd9
#
_entry.id   5844ee1861e0d24b6bbf1fa060f9efd9
#
_cell.length_a   1.000
_cell.length_b   1.000
_cell.length_c   1.000
_cell.angle_alpha   90.00
_cell.angle_beta   90.00
_cell.angle_gamma   90.00
#
_symmetry.space_group_name_H-M   'P 1'
#
loop_
_entity.id
_entity.type
_entity.pdbx_description
1 polymer ?
#
loop_
_entity_poly.entity_id
_entity_poly.type
_entity_poly.pdbx_seq_one_letter_code
_entity_poly.pdbx_strand_id
1 'polypeptide(L)'
;MSLEKFDAHNDYQSLVNHVYQCTDFDFVGVALPAAGQSTIKWYFVAGNQNEQFRKIVLRSGIGIAGLVVKTGKPFWQNNLQRFEYSNQLYTPIAQVEALQSAAAIPIYTSAIRIVDGVLLAGYRSDQQVSQESTSRLANYLTTF
;
A
#
# COMPACT_ATOMS: atom_id res chain seq x y z
N MET A 1 4.32 16.40 -23.65
CA MET A 1 4.49 15.77 -23.47
C MET A 1 4.57 15.05 -23.07
N SER A 2 5.00 15.47 -23.07
CA SER A 2 5.02 14.40 -22.74
C SER A 2 4.38 13.57 -21.75
N LEU A 3 3.21 13.82 -21.33
CA LEU A 3 2.51 12.94 -20.47
C LEU A 3 2.41 11.55 -21.05
N GLU A 4 2.33 11.50 -22.31
CA GLU A 4 2.30 10.20 -22.96
C GLU A 4 3.60 9.45 -22.78
N LYS A 5 4.64 10.15 -22.38
CA LYS A 5 5.91 9.52 -22.06
C LYS A 5 6.00 9.09 -20.62
N PHE A 6 4.99 9.42 -19.84
CA PHE A 6 4.96 9.07 -18.46
C PHE A 6 5.01 7.56 -18.30
N ASP A 7 5.95 7.08 -17.54
CA ASP A 7 6.08 5.66 -17.26
C ASP A 7 5.60 5.42 -15.83
N ALA A 8 4.40 4.88 -15.70
CA ALA A 8 3.83 4.64 -14.39
C ALA A 8 4.70 3.71 -13.55
N HIS A 9 5.37 2.74 -14.18
CA HIS A 9 6.28 1.87 -13.45
C HIS A 9 7.41 2.65 -12.82
N ASN A 10 8.05 3.53 -13.58
CA ASN A 10 9.13 4.33 -13.03
C ASN A 10 8.63 5.26 -11.95
N ASP A 11 7.45 5.85 -12.15
CA ASP A 11 6.91 6.78 -11.17
C ASP A 11 6.56 6.11 -9.86
N TYR A 12 5.90 4.97 -9.90
CA TYR A 12 5.52 4.29 -8.66
C TYR A 12 6.74 3.71 -7.95
N GLN A 13 7.71 3.19 -8.69
CA GLN A 13 8.94 2.74 -8.05
C GLN A 13 9.68 3.90 -7.44
N SER A 14 9.73 5.04 -8.13
CA SER A 14 10.35 6.25 -7.58
C SER A 14 9.60 6.74 -6.36
N LEU A 15 8.27 6.66 -6.38
CA LEU A 15 7.45 7.06 -5.25
C LEU A 15 7.76 6.22 -4.02
N VAL A 16 7.74 4.89 -4.15
CA VAL A 16 7.99 4.04 -2.98
C VAL A 16 9.42 4.21 -2.47
N ASN A 17 10.38 4.39 -3.38
CA ASN A 17 11.76 4.64 -2.97
C ASN A 17 11.87 5.97 -2.22
N HIS A 18 11.21 7.00 -2.72
CA HIS A 18 11.25 8.32 -2.09
C HIS A 18 10.63 8.29 -0.70
N VAL A 19 9.45 7.70 -0.57
CA VAL A 19 8.80 7.59 0.73
C VAL A 19 9.67 6.79 1.70
N TYR A 20 10.23 5.68 1.23
CA TYR A 20 11.08 4.85 2.07
C TYR A 20 12.31 5.62 2.57
N GLN A 21 12.93 6.40 1.69
CA GLN A 21 14.14 7.15 2.04
C GLN A 21 13.87 8.35 2.92
N CYS A 22 12.70 8.96 2.80
CA CYS A 22 12.36 10.19 3.50
C CYS A 22 11.61 9.97 4.81
N THR A 23 11.31 8.72 5.15
CA THR A 23 10.57 8.37 6.37
C THR A 23 11.33 7.28 7.10
N ASP A 24 10.79 6.92 8.26
CA ASP A 24 11.34 5.79 9.02
C ASP A 24 10.54 4.51 8.84
N PHE A 25 9.62 4.47 7.88
CA PHE A 25 8.89 3.24 7.60
C PHE A 25 9.86 2.14 7.16
N ASP A 26 9.60 0.93 7.61
CA ASP A 26 10.43 -0.24 7.27
C ASP A 26 10.07 -0.84 5.93
N PHE A 27 8.86 -0.61 5.47
CA PHE A 27 8.36 -1.14 4.21
C PHE A 27 7.39 -0.14 3.58
N VAL A 28 7.49 0.04 2.27
CA VAL A 28 6.55 0.85 1.49
C VAL A 28 6.21 0.07 0.23
N GLY A 29 4.93 0.05 -0.15
CA GLY A 29 4.53 -0.67 -1.34
C GLY A 29 3.35 -0.02 -2.05
N VAL A 30 3.27 -0.26 -3.36
CA VAL A 30 2.14 0.15 -4.18
C VAL A 30 1.54 -1.09 -4.83
N ALA A 31 0.23 -1.24 -4.69
CA ALA A 31 -0.53 -2.29 -5.34
C ALA A 31 -1.42 -1.66 -6.40
N LEU A 32 -1.51 -2.31 -7.54
CA LEU A 32 -2.29 -1.83 -8.69
C LEU A 32 -3.14 -2.96 -9.24
N PRO A 33 -4.19 -2.65 -10.00
CA PRO A 33 -5.02 -3.69 -10.59
C PRO A 33 -4.20 -4.59 -11.51
N ALA A 34 -4.47 -5.88 -11.42
CA ALA A 34 -3.88 -6.83 -12.35
C ALA A 34 -4.63 -6.73 -13.68
N ALA A 35 -3.89 -6.80 -14.78
CA ALA A 35 -4.47 -6.63 -16.10
C ALA A 35 -5.60 -7.63 -16.33
N GLY A 36 -6.75 -7.11 -16.75
CA GLY A 36 -7.89 -7.95 -17.11
C GLY A 36 -8.60 -8.61 -15.96
N GLN A 37 -8.29 -8.21 -14.71
CA GLN A 37 -8.88 -8.84 -13.52
C GLN A 37 -9.36 -7.80 -12.55
N SER A 38 -10.25 -8.23 -11.67
CA SER A 38 -10.76 -7.36 -10.61
C SER A 38 -9.90 -7.40 -9.36
N THR A 39 -8.81 -8.13 -9.38
CA THR A 39 -7.90 -8.23 -8.25
C THR A 39 -6.76 -7.23 -8.37
N ILE A 40 -6.09 -6.99 -7.25
CA ILE A 40 -4.96 -6.06 -7.18
C ILE A 40 -3.75 -6.84 -6.68
N LYS A 41 -2.58 -6.50 -7.21
CA LYS A 41 -1.32 -7.15 -6.81
C LYS A 41 -0.30 -6.10 -6.47
N TRP A 42 0.67 -6.48 -5.63
CA TRP A 42 1.79 -5.62 -5.29
C TRP A 42 2.79 -5.64 -6.43
N TYR A 43 3.13 -4.47 -6.95
CA TYR A 43 4.08 -4.35 -8.06
C TYR A 43 5.34 -3.58 -7.70
N PHE A 44 5.25 -2.62 -6.77
CA PHE A 44 6.38 -1.75 -6.46
C PHE A 44 6.57 -1.74 -4.95
N VAL A 45 7.77 -2.07 -4.51
CA VAL A 45 8.06 -2.13 -3.07
C VAL A 45 9.44 -1.55 -2.80
N ALA A 46 9.63 -1.09 -1.56
CA ALA A 46 10.92 -0.67 -1.03
C ALA A 46 11.02 -1.17 0.40
N GLY A 47 12.20 -1.63 0.79
CA GLY A 47 12.41 -2.17 2.12
C GLY A 47 11.89 -3.58 2.32
N ASN A 48 11.53 -4.28 1.27
CA ASN A 48 11.01 -5.64 1.37
C ASN A 48 12.11 -6.63 1.80
N GLN A 49 11.72 -7.64 2.58
CA GLN A 49 12.63 -8.67 3.06
C GLN A 49 12.78 -9.82 2.10
N ASN A 50 11.78 -10.02 1.23
CA ASN A 50 11.74 -11.16 0.33
C ASN A 50 10.90 -10.81 -0.88
N GLU A 51 10.64 -11.78 -1.74
CA GLU A 51 9.87 -11.56 -2.97
C GLU A 51 8.48 -12.16 -2.90
N GLN A 52 8.03 -12.58 -1.72
CA GLN A 52 6.73 -13.25 -1.60
C GLN A 52 5.57 -12.32 -1.86
N PHE A 53 5.78 -10.99 -1.79
CA PHE A 53 4.72 -10.04 -2.13
C PHE A 53 4.17 -10.30 -3.54
N ARG A 54 4.97 -10.88 -4.42
CA ARG A 54 4.55 -11.14 -5.81
C ARG A 54 3.45 -12.18 -5.91
N LYS A 55 3.30 -13.00 -4.86
CA LYS A 55 2.29 -14.06 -4.85
C LYS A 55 0.98 -13.63 -4.24
N ILE A 56 0.92 -12.44 -3.66
CA ILE A 56 -0.27 -11.95 -2.98
C ILE A 56 -1.27 -11.44 -4.01
N VAL A 57 -2.51 -11.90 -3.87
CA VAL A 57 -3.64 -11.41 -4.67
C VAL A 57 -4.58 -10.71 -3.69
N LEU A 58 -4.74 -9.40 -3.85
CA LEU A 58 -5.60 -8.63 -2.97
C LEU A 58 -7.05 -8.71 -3.43
N ARG A 59 -7.94 -8.89 -2.47
CA ARG A 59 -9.37 -8.89 -2.74
C ARG A 59 -10.00 -7.74 -1.98
N SER A 60 -11.00 -7.12 -2.62
CA SER A 60 -11.74 -6.01 -2.03
C SER A 60 -12.32 -6.42 -0.67
N GLY A 61 -12.08 -5.60 0.34
CA GLY A 61 -12.65 -5.80 1.66
C GLY A 61 -11.88 -6.69 2.60
N ILE A 62 -10.75 -7.26 2.16
CA ILE A 62 -9.95 -8.14 3.01
C ILE A 62 -8.58 -7.51 3.24
N GLY A 63 -8.21 -7.40 4.53
CA GLY A 63 -6.96 -6.76 4.93
C GLY A 63 -7.03 -5.26 4.79
N ILE A 64 -5.96 -4.57 5.22
CA ILE A 64 -5.93 -3.11 5.19
C ILE A 64 -6.08 -2.60 3.75
N ALA A 65 -5.29 -3.15 2.84
CA ALA A 65 -5.34 -2.70 1.47
C ALA A 65 -6.68 -3.01 0.81
N GLY A 66 -7.26 -4.19 1.11
CA GLY A 66 -8.58 -4.53 0.58
C GLY A 66 -9.68 -3.61 1.10
N LEU A 67 -9.55 -3.17 2.35
CA LEU A 67 -10.51 -2.21 2.91
C LEU A 67 -10.37 -0.85 2.25
N VAL A 68 -9.15 -0.42 1.93
CA VAL A 68 -8.94 0.84 1.21
C VAL A 68 -9.59 0.77 -0.17
N VAL A 69 -9.44 -0.36 -0.86
CA VAL A 69 -10.07 -0.53 -2.19
C VAL A 69 -11.58 -0.48 -2.07
N LYS A 70 -12.13 -1.18 -1.08
CA LYS A 70 -13.58 -1.26 -0.93
C LYS A 70 -14.21 0.06 -0.53
N THR A 71 -13.55 0.79 0.38
CA THR A 71 -14.15 2.01 0.96
C THR A 71 -13.72 3.28 0.26
N GLY A 72 -12.60 3.25 -0.45
CA GLY A 72 -12.02 4.46 -1.02
C GLY A 72 -11.46 5.42 0.01
N LYS A 73 -11.19 4.94 1.22
CA LYS A 73 -10.74 5.79 2.32
C LYS A 73 -9.42 5.28 2.88
N PRO A 74 -8.63 6.16 3.50
CA PRO A 74 -7.43 5.72 4.22
C PRO A 74 -7.78 4.76 5.34
N PHE A 75 -6.83 3.90 5.67
CA PHE A 75 -6.99 2.94 6.75
C PHE A 75 -5.65 2.72 7.42
N TRP A 76 -5.67 2.46 8.74
CA TRP A 76 -4.45 2.14 9.46
C TRP A 76 -4.77 1.18 10.58
N GLN A 77 -3.77 0.38 10.99
CA GLN A 77 -3.97 -0.60 12.04
C GLN A 77 -2.64 -0.92 12.70
N ASN A 78 -2.67 -1.08 14.01
CA ASN A 78 -1.53 -1.54 14.78
C ASN A 78 -1.74 -2.98 15.20
N ASN A 79 -0.68 -3.62 15.68
CA ASN A 79 -0.71 -5.01 16.17
C ASN A 79 -1.26 -5.98 15.12
N LEU A 80 -0.75 -5.85 13.90
CA LEU A 80 -1.27 -6.62 12.76
C LEU A 80 -1.03 -8.11 12.92
N GLN A 81 0.01 -8.52 13.65
CA GLN A 81 0.34 -9.94 13.76
C GLN A 81 -0.66 -10.72 14.59
N ARG A 82 -1.54 -10.05 15.31
CA ARG A 82 -2.57 -10.74 16.11
C ARG A 82 -3.74 -11.25 15.26
N PHE A 83 -3.89 -10.75 14.04
CA PHE A 83 -5.04 -11.12 13.21
C PHE A 83 -4.75 -12.41 12.49
N GLU A 84 -5.63 -13.39 12.66
CA GLU A 84 -5.52 -14.65 11.96
C GLU A 84 -6.19 -14.54 10.61
N TYR A 85 -5.85 -15.46 9.79
CA TYR A 85 -6.20 -15.45 8.38
C TYR A 85 -7.71 -15.43 8.12
N SER A 86 -8.53 -15.89 9.06
CA SER A 86 -9.98 -15.80 8.92
C SER A 86 -10.55 -14.43 9.29
N ASN A 87 -9.73 -13.55 9.88
CA ASN A 87 -10.18 -12.23 10.29
C ASN A 87 -10.10 -11.26 9.11
N GLN A 88 -11.08 -10.38 8.99
CA GLN A 88 -11.11 -9.40 7.90
C GLN A 88 -9.89 -8.48 7.92
N LEU A 89 -9.30 -8.24 9.08
CA LEU A 89 -8.14 -7.38 9.21
C LEU A 89 -6.83 -8.11 8.95
N TYR A 90 -6.87 -9.43 8.70
CA TYR A 90 -5.69 -10.16 8.31
C TYR A 90 -5.13 -9.54 7.01
N THR A 91 -3.87 -9.13 7.07
CA THR A 91 -3.25 -8.41 5.96
C THR A 91 -2.09 -9.23 5.42
N PRO A 92 -2.24 -9.86 4.25
CA PRO A 92 -1.20 -10.78 3.76
C PRO A 92 0.18 -10.14 3.64
N ILE A 93 0.26 -8.88 3.19
CA ILE A 93 1.58 -8.24 3.07
C ILE A 93 2.26 -8.11 4.44
N ALA A 94 1.45 -7.91 5.51
CA ALA A 94 2.02 -7.83 6.85
C ALA A 94 2.59 -9.17 7.29
N GLN A 95 2.04 -10.27 6.82
CA GLN A 95 2.55 -11.58 7.18
C GLN A 95 3.88 -11.86 6.48
N VAL A 96 3.96 -11.61 5.18
CA VAL A 96 5.19 -11.94 4.44
C VAL A 96 6.30 -10.94 4.73
N GLU A 97 5.97 -9.73 5.15
CA GLU A 97 6.97 -8.70 5.47
C GLU A 97 7.13 -8.47 6.97
N ALA A 98 6.45 -9.25 7.79
CA ALA A 98 6.55 -9.17 9.26
C ALA A 98 6.22 -7.77 9.80
N LEU A 99 5.19 -7.13 9.26
CA LEU A 99 4.80 -5.80 9.71
C LEU A 99 3.93 -5.88 10.95
N GLN A 100 4.27 -5.06 11.94
CA GLN A 100 3.47 -4.93 13.16
C GLN A 100 2.36 -3.91 12.98
N SER A 101 2.59 -2.91 12.14
CA SER A 101 1.63 -1.84 11.90
C SER A 101 1.73 -1.39 10.45
N ALA A 102 0.64 -0.85 9.94
CA ALA A 102 0.64 -0.32 8.58
C ALA A 102 -0.45 0.73 8.40
N ALA A 103 -0.17 1.68 7.52
CA ALA A 103 -1.12 2.69 7.09
C ALA A 103 -1.21 2.62 5.57
N ALA A 104 -2.40 2.82 5.03
CA ALA A 104 -2.62 2.71 3.59
C ALA A 104 -3.60 3.77 3.12
N ILE A 105 -3.39 4.25 1.91
CA ILE A 105 -4.27 5.24 1.30
C ILE A 105 -4.62 4.81 -0.12
N PRO A 106 -5.78 5.26 -0.62
CA PRO A 106 -6.15 4.95 -2.00
C PRO A 106 -5.37 5.81 -2.99
N ILE A 107 -5.12 5.26 -4.16
CA ILE A 107 -4.59 5.99 -5.30
C ILE A 107 -5.75 6.16 -6.28
N TYR A 108 -6.06 7.40 -6.60
CA TYR A 108 -7.09 7.74 -7.56
C TYR A 108 -6.41 8.18 -8.84
N THR A 109 -6.78 7.59 -9.96
CA THR A 109 -6.14 7.91 -11.23
C THR A 109 -7.03 8.73 -12.15
N SER A 110 -8.23 9.08 -11.68
CA SER A 110 -9.15 9.84 -12.51
C SER A 110 -9.94 10.80 -11.65
N ALA A 111 -10.55 11.79 -12.29
CA ALA A 111 -11.37 12.78 -11.62
C ALA A 111 -12.63 12.19 -11.00
N ILE A 112 -13.06 11.03 -11.44
CA ILE A 112 -14.24 10.39 -10.87
C ILE A 112 -13.92 9.56 -9.62
N ARG A 113 -12.69 9.60 -9.18
CA ARG A 113 -12.26 9.04 -7.89
C ARG A 113 -12.52 7.55 -7.78
N ILE A 114 -12.23 6.82 -8.83
CA ILE A 114 -12.21 5.38 -8.77
C ILE A 114 -10.87 4.96 -8.18
N VAL A 115 -10.91 4.09 -7.16
CA VAL A 115 -9.67 3.60 -6.55
C VAL A 115 -8.99 2.67 -7.53
N ASP A 116 -7.79 3.03 -7.92
CA ASP A 116 -7.04 2.29 -8.92
C ASP A 116 -5.75 1.70 -8.35
N GLY A 117 -5.51 1.92 -7.06
CA GLY A 117 -4.33 1.39 -6.42
C GLY A 117 -4.32 1.73 -4.95
N VAL A 118 -3.31 1.22 -4.26
CA VAL A 118 -3.12 1.42 -2.82
C VAL A 118 -1.65 1.70 -2.57
N LEU A 119 -1.38 2.75 -1.78
CA LEU A 119 -0.05 3.01 -1.24
C LEU A 119 -0.07 2.63 0.23
N LEU A 120 0.83 1.74 0.63
CA LEU A 120 0.89 1.23 2.00
C LEU A 120 2.31 1.36 2.54
N ALA A 121 2.41 1.73 3.82
CA ALA A 121 3.69 1.77 4.52
C ALA A 121 3.50 1.25 5.92
N GLY A 122 4.55 0.61 6.47
CA GLY A 122 4.43 0.01 7.78
C GLY A 122 5.76 -0.18 8.48
N TYR A 123 5.64 -0.62 9.73
CA TYR A 123 6.79 -0.85 10.61
C TYR A 123 6.87 -2.31 11.02
N ARG A 124 8.12 -2.80 11.09
CA ARG A 124 8.40 -4.12 11.66
C ARG A 124 8.64 -4.04 13.16
N SER A 125 8.92 -2.84 13.66
CA SER A 125 9.15 -2.59 15.08
C SER A 125 7.82 -2.36 15.80
N ASP A 126 7.90 -1.96 17.05
CA ASP A 126 6.72 -1.63 17.84
C ASP A 126 6.23 -0.20 17.60
N GLN A 127 6.83 0.52 16.66
CA GLN A 127 6.32 1.84 16.29
C GLN A 127 4.88 1.71 15.77
N GLN A 128 4.06 2.67 16.17
CA GLN A 128 2.66 2.65 15.83
C GLN A 128 2.35 3.64 14.71
N VAL A 129 1.31 3.35 13.98
CA VAL A 129 0.75 4.24 12.98
C VAL A 129 -0.52 4.85 13.52
N SER A 130 -0.96 5.93 12.86
CA SER A 130 -2.18 6.65 13.21
C SER A 130 -2.72 7.33 11.98
N GLN A 131 -3.78 8.11 12.16
CA GLN A 131 -4.32 8.92 11.07
C GLN A 131 -3.25 9.86 10.50
N GLU A 132 -2.34 10.33 11.32
CA GLU A 132 -1.25 11.18 10.84
C GLU A 132 -0.39 10.45 9.82
N SER A 133 -0.19 9.14 10.01
CA SER A 133 0.59 8.34 9.06
C SER A 133 -0.07 8.35 7.68
N THR A 134 -1.39 8.20 7.63
CA THR A 134 -2.10 8.24 6.35
C THR A 134 -2.02 9.62 5.73
N SER A 135 -2.08 10.68 6.52
CA SER A 135 -1.96 12.05 6.01
C SER A 135 -0.58 12.29 5.41
N ARG A 136 0.47 11.78 6.06
CA ARG A 136 1.82 11.90 5.53
C ARG A 136 1.96 11.19 4.18
N LEU A 137 1.41 9.99 4.08
CA LEU A 137 1.44 9.26 2.81
C LEU A 137 0.70 10.02 1.72
N ALA A 138 -0.44 10.61 2.06
CA ALA A 138 -1.20 11.39 1.09
C ALA A 138 -0.40 12.59 0.58
N ASN A 139 0.35 13.25 1.46
CA ASN A 139 1.19 14.37 1.05
C ASN A 139 2.25 13.93 0.04
N TYR A 140 2.89 12.81 0.28
CA TYR A 140 3.87 12.30 -0.68
C TYR A 140 3.24 11.99 -2.02
N LEU A 141 2.05 11.42 -2.01
CA LEU A 141 1.37 11.06 -3.25
C LEU A 141 1.01 12.30 -4.07
N THR A 142 0.53 13.37 -3.42
CA THR A 142 0.11 14.59 -4.14
C THR A 142 1.28 15.41 -4.64
N THR A 143 2.43 15.34 -3.98
CA THR A 143 3.60 16.13 -4.40
C THR A 143 4.49 15.38 -5.37
N PHE A 144 4.21 14.14 -5.62
CA PHE A 144 5.01 13.32 -6.50
C PHE A 144 4.41 13.27 -7.90
#